data_d13fc882011a455fb9253300223dba03
#
_entry.id   d13fc882011a455fb9253300223dba03
#
_cell.length_a   1.000
_cell.length_b   1.000
_cell.length_c   1.000
_cell.angle_alpha   90.00
_cell.angle_beta   90.00
_cell.angle_gamma   90.00
#
_symmetry.space_group_name_H-M   'P 1'
#
loop_
_entity.id
_entity.type
_entity.pdbx_description
1 polymer ?
#
loop_
_entity_poly.entity_id
_entity_poly.type
_entity_poly.pdbx_seq_one_letter_code
_entity_poly.pdbx_strand_id
1 'polypeptide(L)'
;MLMRSEPFTEVNRIAQQLFGVPVTGTWSRPTAMPADAIRNGDEFVIAFDLPGVDADAIDIDVERNVLTVRAERRPIDLGEQATVQLSERPLGVFARQLFLGDALDTDHIDAAYDNGVLVVRIPIAEKAKPRKITVAGREHTEQKVITG
;
A
#
# COMPACT_ATOMS: atom_id res chain seq x y z
N MET A 1 40.45 -0.01 13.97
CA MET A 1 39.26 -0.62 13.40
C MET A 1 38.26 0.47 13.10
N LEU A 2 38.15 0.83 11.84
CA LEU A 2 37.17 1.79 11.37
C LEU A 2 35.84 1.07 11.17
N MET A 3 34.86 1.30 12.04
CA MET A 3 33.48 0.94 11.80
C MET A 3 32.97 1.78 10.64
N ARG A 4 32.91 1.19 9.46
CA ARG A 4 32.12 1.72 8.36
C ARG A 4 30.65 1.48 8.69
N SER A 5 29.99 2.47 9.22
CA SER A 5 28.53 2.48 9.28
C SER A 5 28.02 2.59 7.85
N GLU A 6 27.51 1.49 7.36
CA GLU A 6 26.89 1.42 6.04
C GLU A 6 25.60 2.26 6.07
N PRO A 7 25.48 3.31 5.25
CA PRO A 7 24.29 4.18 5.25
C PRO A 7 23.00 3.45 4.88
N PHE A 8 23.11 2.28 4.28
CA PHE A 8 21.95 1.45 3.91
C PHE A 8 21.28 0.74 5.09
N THR A 9 21.99 0.55 6.20
CA THR A 9 21.43 -0.11 7.38
C THR A 9 20.42 0.78 8.10
N GLU A 10 20.63 2.09 8.09
CA GLU A 10 19.69 3.03 8.72
C GLU A 10 18.42 3.24 7.89
N VAL A 11 18.54 3.30 6.56
CA VAL A 11 17.39 3.41 5.67
C VAL A 11 16.48 2.18 5.78
N ASN A 12 17.07 0.99 5.86
CA ASN A 12 16.32 -0.25 6.10
C ASN A 12 15.64 -0.28 7.48
N ARG A 13 16.30 0.26 8.49
CA ARG A 13 15.76 0.33 9.87
C ARG A 13 14.59 1.29 9.96
N ILE A 14 14.66 2.42 9.27
CA ILE A 14 13.56 3.39 9.19
C ILE A 14 12.40 2.82 8.37
N ALA A 15 12.68 2.13 7.26
CA ALA A 15 11.67 1.45 6.48
C ALA A 15 10.97 0.34 7.29
N GLN A 16 11.70 -0.41 8.12
CA GLN A 16 11.13 -1.41 9.02
C GLN A 16 10.25 -0.79 10.11
N GLN A 17 10.60 0.37 10.63
CA GLN A 17 9.78 1.09 11.60
C GLN A 17 8.53 1.71 11.00
N LEU A 18 8.60 2.16 9.75
CA LEU A 18 7.47 2.77 9.04
C LEU A 18 6.53 1.72 8.43
N PHE A 19 7.01 0.54 8.06
CA PHE A 19 6.24 -0.47 7.36
C PHE A 19 5.98 -1.75 8.18
N GLY A 20 6.46 -1.81 9.42
CA GLY A 20 6.10 -2.83 10.42
C GLY A 20 6.38 -4.29 10.05
N VAL A 21 7.20 -4.55 9.02
CA VAL A 21 7.53 -5.90 8.60
C VAL A 21 8.93 -6.26 9.06
N PRO A 22 9.11 -7.33 9.86
CA PRO A 22 10.45 -7.86 10.09
C PRO A 22 11.00 -8.40 8.77
N VAL A 23 11.98 -7.71 8.21
CA VAL A 23 12.75 -8.24 7.09
C VAL A 23 13.66 -9.34 7.62
N THR A 24 13.10 -10.53 7.79
CA THR A 24 13.88 -11.74 8.00
C THR A 24 14.30 -12.25 6.63
N GLY A 25 15.33 -11.67 6.07
CA GLY A 25 15.89 -12.10 4.81
C GLY A 25 17.33 -11.67 4.66
N THR A 26 18.19 -12.59 4.30
CA THR A 26 19.51 -12.28 3.78
C THR A 26 19.40 -11.39 2.55
N TRP A 27 20.34 -10.50 2.34
CA TRP A 27 20.46 -9.47 1.30
C TRP A 27 20.16 -9.94 -0.15
N SER A 28 20.02 -11.24 -0.39
CA SER A 28 19.80 -11.84 -1.70
C SER A 28 18.38 -12.36 -1.94
N ARG A 29 17.44 -12.15 -1.02
CA ARG A 29 16.06 -12.58 -1.23
C ARG A 29 15.17 -11.38 -1.56
N PRO A 30 14.54 -11.38 -2.75
CA PRO A 30 13.53 -10.39 -3.08
C PRO A 30 12.40 -10.45 -2.03
N THR A 31 11.80 -9.30 -1.76
CA THR A 31 10.60 -9.22 -0.91
C THR A 31 9.55 -10.19 -1.43
N ALA A 32 9.05 -11.05 -0.56
CA ALA A 32 8.12 -12.12 -0.95
C ALA A 32 6.78 -11.61 -1.51
N MET A 33 6.44 -10.36 -1.25
CA MET A 33 5.26 -9.66 -1.73
C MET A 33 5.65 -8.24 -2.16
N PRO A 34 6.31 -8.07 -3.32
CA PRO A 34 6.59 -6.74 -3.83
C PRO A 34 5.30 -6.01 -4.19
N ALA A 35 5.28 -4.70 -4.00
CA ALA A 35 4.11 -3.88 -4.29
C ALA A 35 4.50 -2.56 -4.93
N ASP A 36 3.66 -2.13 -5.88
CA ASP A 36 3.68 -0.79 -6.43
C ASP A 36 2.47 -0.01 -5.93
N ALA A 37 2.66 1.24 -5.57
CA ALA A 37 1.60 2.14 -5.17
C ALA A 37 1.58 3.36 -6.09
N ILE A 38 0.46 3.59 -6.74
CA ILE A 38 0.31 4.58 -7.81
C ILE A 38 -0.91 5.45 -7.53
N ARG A 39 -0.73 6.76 -7.63
CA ARG A 39 -1.86 7.69 -7.67
C ARG A 39 -2.31 7.86 -9.12
N ASN A 40 -3.58 7.58 -9.38
CA ASN A 40 -4.22 7.74 -10.68
C ASN A 40 -5.47 8.64 -10.55
N GLY A 41 -5.28 9.94 -10.79
CA GLY A 41 -6.37 10.91 -10.63
C GLY A 41 -6.93 10.94 -9.20
N ASP A 42 -8.20 10.57 -9.07
CA ASP A 42 -8.93 10.56 -7.80
C ASP A 42 -8.92 9.20 -7.08
N GLU A 43 -8.07 8.30 -7.48
CA GLU A 43 -7.88 7.01 -6.82
C GLU A 43 -6.41 6.71 -6.54
N PHE A 44 -6.19 5.86 -5.55
CA PHE A 44 -4.91 5.28 -5.22
C PHE A 44 -4.96 3.79 -5.54
N VAL A 45 -4.02 3.30 -6.32
CA VAL A 45 -3.97 1.93 -6.78
C VAL A 45 -2.71 1.27 -6.25
N ILE A 46 -2.88 0.12 -5.60
CA ILE A 46 -1.75 -0.67 -5.09
C ILE A 46 -1.81 -2.03 -5.74
N ALA A 47 -0.71 -2.45 -6.35
CA ALA A 47 -0.56 -3.76 -6.95
C ALA A 47 0.45 -4.59 -6.14
N PHE A 48 0.04 -5.81 -5.74
CA PHE A 48 0.89 -6.75 -5.01
C PHE A 48 1.14 -7.99 -5.86
N ASP A 49 2.39 -8.41 -5.98
CA ASP A 49 2.73 -9.65 -6.66
C ASP A 49 2.53 -10.85 -5.74
N LEU A 50 1.53 -11.66 -6.06
CA LEU A 50 1.16 -12.86 -5.32
C LEU A 50 0.99 -14.07 -6.26
N PRO A 51 1.97 -14.40 -7.10
CA PRO A 51 1.86 -15.52 -8.03
C PRO A 51 1.71 -16.83 -7.29
N GLY A 52 0.84 -17.70 -7.78
CA GLY A 52 0.64 -19.04 -7.22
C GLY A 52 -0.07 -19.07 -5.87
N VAL A 53 -0.85 -18.05 -5.56
CA VAL A 53 -1.70 -17.96 -4.37
C VAL A 53 -3.16 -18.13 -4.81
N ASP A 54 -3.92 -18.91 -4.06
CA ASP A 54 -5.37 -19.00 -4.28
C ASP A 54 -6.07 -17.74 -3.77
N ALA A 55 -7.08 -17.27 -4.49
CA ALA A 55 -7.80 -16.05 -4.11
C ALA A 55 -8.44 -16.13 -2.70
N ASP A 56 -8.87 -17.31 -2.29
CA ASP A 56 -9.44 -17.57 -0.96
C ASP A 56 -8.38 -17.62 0.16
N ALA A 57 -7.10 -17.67 -0.20
CA ALA A 57 -5.97 -17.59 0.72
C ALA A 57 -5.40 -16.17 0.86
N ILE A 58 -6.08 -15.18 0.30
CA ILE A 58 -5.74 -13.76 0.42
C ILE A 58 -6.71 -13.11 1.39
N ASP A 59 -6.16 -12.44 2.39
CA ASP A 59 -6.91 -11.67 3.38
C ASP A 59 -6.46 -10.20 3.37
N ILE A 60 -7.42 -9.29 3.37
CA ILE A 60 -7.18 -7.85 3.34
C ILE A 60 -7.95 -7.21 4.47
N ASP A 61 -7.25 -6.46 5.29
CA ASP A 61 -7.83 -5.74 6.42
C ASP A 61 -7.35 -4.28 6.46
N VAL A 62 -8.21 -3.40 6.93
CA VAL A 62 -7.86 -2.00 7.17
C VAL A 62 -8.27 -1.60 8.56
N GLU A 63 -7.30 -1.30 9.38
CA GLU A 63 -7.51 -0.79 10.72
C GLU A 63 -6.66 0.47 10.95
N ARG A 64 -7.29 1.55 11.41
CA ARG A 64 -6.61 2.81 11.75
C ARG A 64 -5.69 3.32 10.64
N ASN A 65 -6.18 3.33 9.42
CA ASN A 65 -5.43 3.71 8.21
C ASN A 65 -4.21 2.82 7.90
N VAL A 66 -4.18 1.61 8.42
CA VAL A 66 -3.18 0.61 8.05
C VAL A 66 -3.86 -0.46 7.21
N LEU A 67 -3.46 -0.58 5.95
CA LEU A 67 -3.84 -1.68 5.08
C LEU A 67 -2.92 -2.86 5.36
N THR A 68 -3.49 -3.98 5.76
CA THR A 68 -2.76 -5.24 5.94
C THR A 68 -3.21 -6.21 4.87
N VAL A 69 -2.27 -6.69 4.07
CA VAL A 69 -2.47 -7.78 3.11
C VAL A 69 -1.73 -8.99 3.63
N ARG A 70 -2.44 -10.09 3.77
CA ARG A 70 -1.91 -11.39 4.18
C ARG A 70 -2.26 -12.43 3.14
N ALA A 71 -1.33 -13.30 2.80
CA ALA A 71 -1.54 -14.35 1.82
C ALA A 71 -0.75 -15.60 2.19
N GLU A 72 -1.28 -16.78 1.88
CA GLU A 72 -0.60 -18.04 2.05
C GLU A 72 -0.31 -18.67 0.68
N ARG A 73 0.96 -18.96 0.42
CA ARG A 73 1.39 -19.74 -0.73
C ARG A 73 1.71 -21.15 -0.28
N ARG A 74 0.90 -22.10 -0.73
CA ARG A 74 1.02 -23.52 -0.38
C ARG A 74 1.90 -24.23 -1.39
N PRO A 75 2.63 -25.28 -0.95
CA PRO A 75 3.33 -26.14 -1.90
C PRO A 75 2.33 -26.87 -2.79
N ILE A 76 2.80 -27.31 -3.95
CA ILE A 76 2.04 -28.22 -4.81
C ILE A 76 1.95 -29.56 -4.08
N ASP A 77 0.73 -30.06 -3.88
CA ASP A 77 0.50 -31.37 -3.29
C ASP A 77 0.63 -32.46 -4.37
N LEU A 78 1.69 -33.22 -4.29
CA LEU A 78 2.00 -34.33 -5.20
C LEU A 78 1.90 -35.69 -4.51
N GLY A 79 1.45 -35.72 -3.25
CA GLY A 79 1.33 -36.91 -2.45
C GLY A 79 2.61 -37.33 -1.72
N GLU A 80 2.54 -38.45 -0.98
CA GLU A 80 3.59 -38.90 -0.04
C GLU A 80 4.91 -39.34 -0.71
N GLN A 81 4.87 -39.68 -1.99
CA GLN A 81 6.07 -40.15 -2.71
C GLN A 81 6.91 -39.00 -3.28
N ALA A 82 6.45 -37.77 -3.17
CA ALA A 82 7.15 -36.61 -3.68
C ALA A 82 8.36 -36.27 -2.81
N THR A 83 9.52 -36.17 -3.44
CA THR A 83 10.75 -35.68 -2.81
C THR A 83 11.24 -34.39 -3.46
N VAL A 84 11.51 -33.40 -2.62
CA VAL A 84 11.97 -32.08 -3.10
C VAL A 84 13.42 -32.19 -3.56
N GLN A 85 13.69 -31.89 -4.84
CA GLN A 85 15.03 -31.85 -5.42
C GLN A 85 15.61 -30.44 -5.47
N LEU A 86 14.76 -29.44 -5.65
CA LEU A 86 15.11 -28.02 -5.69
C LEU A 86 13.99 -27.20 -5.06
N SER A 87 14.31 -26.25 -4.19
CA SER A 87 13.35 -25.40 -3.52
C SER A 87 13.85 -23.96 -3.50
N GLU A 88 13.38 -23.16 -4.46
CA GLU A 88 13.72 -21.75 -4.58
C GLU A 88 12.49 -20.84 -4.41
N ARG A 89 11.28 -21.39 -4.55
CA ARG A 89 10.04 -20.62 -4.42
C ARG A 89 9.74 -20.38 -2.93
N PRO A 90 9.57 -19.11 -2.52
CA PRO A 90 9.13 -18.81 -1.17
C PRO A 90 7.72 -19.36 -0.94
N LEU A 91 7.53 -20.14 0.12
CA LEU A 91 6.25 -20.70 0.53
C LEU A 91 5.89 -20.22 1.93
N GLY A 92 4.64 -20.44 2.33
CA GLY A 92 4.13 -20.10 3.64
C GLY A 92 3.33 -18.81 3.64
N VAL A 93 3.27 -18.15 4.78
CA VAL A 93 2.47 -16.93 4.98
C VAL A 93 3.30 -15.68 4.72
N PHE A 94 2.79 -14.82 3.86
CA PHE A 94 3.31 -13.48 3.60
C PHE A 94 2.35 -12.45 4.17
N ALA A 95 2.89 -11.40 4.77
CA ALA A 95 2.11 -10.29 5.25
C ALA A 95 2.81 -8.97 4.90
N ARG A 96 2.04 -7.99 4.46
CA ARG A 96 2.53 -6.65 4.21
C ARG A 96 1.56 -5.62 4.75
N GLN A 97 2.10 -4.60 5.40
CA GLN A 97 1.35 -3.48 5.92
C GLN A 97 1.77 -2.21 5.21
N LEU A 98 0.78 -1.40 4.83
CA LEU A 98 0.96 -0.09 4.25
C LEU A 98 0.16 0.93 5.03
N PHE A 99 0.80 2.01 5.41
CA PHE A 99 0.11 3.14 6.03
C PHE A 99 -0.60 3.95 4.94
N LEU A 100 -1.90 4.08 5.09
CA LEU A 100 -2.75 4.87 4.20
C LEU A 100 -2.88 6.28 4.78
N GLY A 101 -2.66 7.30 3.95
CA GLY A 101 -2.87 8.68 4.36
C GLY A 101 -4.35 8.99 4.65
N ASP A 102 -4.61 10.02 5.45
CA ASP A 102 -5.97 10.46 5.81
C ASP A 102 -6.80 10.96 4.61
N ALA A 103 -6.15 11.18 3.48
CA ALA A 103 -6.78 11.61 2.25
C ALA A 103 -7.53 10.49 1.51
N LEU A 104 -7.39 9.23 1.93
CA LEU A 104 -7.97 8.08 1.28
C LEU A 104 -9.30 7.68 1.94
N ASP A 105 -10.27 7.31 1.10
CA ASP A 105 -11.56 6.79 1.55
C ASP A 105 -11.46 5.28 1.78
N THR A 106 -11.16 4.90 3.00
CA THR A 106 -10.97 3.50 3.38
C THR A 106 -12.28 2.73 3.52
N ASP A 107 -13.43 3.40 3.45
CA ASP A 107 -14.74 2.74 3.49
C ASP A 107 -15.16 2.19 2.11
N HIS A 108 -14.49 2.63 1.04
CA HIS A 108 -14.82 2.24 -0.34
C HIS A 108 -13.61 1.62 -1.06
N ILE A 109 -12.97 0.67 -0.41
CA ILE A 109 -11.87 -0.09 -0.99
C ILE A 109 -12.42 -1.19 -1.90
N ASP A 110 -11.87 -1.29 -3.11
CA ASP A 110 -12.11 -2.38 -4.03
C ASP A 110 -10.83 -3.18 -4.24
N ALA A 111 -10.96 -4.50 -4.31
CA ALA A 111 -9.83 -5.40 -4.50
C ALA A 111 -10.15 -6.48 -5.53
N ALA A 112 -9.24 -6.71 -6.44
CA ALA A 112 -9.33 -7.74 -7.47
C ALA A 112 -8.02 -8.52 -7.56
N TYR A 113 -8.12 -9.83 -7.72
CA TYR A 113 -6.97 -10.71 -7.92
C TYR A 113 -7.07 -11.41 -9.27
N ASP A 114 -6.08 -11.18 -10.11
CA ASP A 114 -6.00 -11.76 -11.44
C ASP A 114 -4.54 -11.94 -11.88
N ASN A 115 -4.26 -13.01 -12.60
CA ASN A 115 -2.92 -13.31 -13.13
C ASN A 115 -1.77 -13.23 -12.09
N GLY A 116 -2.05 -13.58 -10.84
CA GLY A 116 -1.06 -13.52 -9.77
C GLY A 116 -0.80 -12.13 -9.19
N VAL A 117 -1.61 -11.14 -9.55
CA VAL A 117 -1.52 -9.77 -9.04
C VAL A 117 -2.79 -9.39 -8.29
N LEU A 118 -2.63 -8.99 -7.05
CA LEU A 118 -3.70 -8.39 -6.26
C LEU A 118 -3.67 -6.87 -6.48
N VAL A 119 -4.74 -6.33 -7.01
CA VAL A 119 -4.91 -4.88 -7.22
C VAL A 119 -5.92 -4.34 -6.22
N VAL A 120 -5.51 -3.41 -5.39
CA VAL A 120 -6.35 -2.71 -4.41
C VAL A 120 -6.53 -1.27 -4.87
N ARG A 121 -7.78 -0.82 -4.99
CA ARG A 121 -8.16 0.54 -5.39
C ARG A 121 -8.81 1.25 -4.23
N ILE A 122 -8.34 2.44 -3.93
CA ILE A 122 -8.81 3.25 -2.82
C ILE A 122 -9.11 4.65 -3.35
N PRO A 123 -10.37 5.10 -3.31
CA PRO A 123 -10.71 6.46 -3.73
C PRO A 123 -10.06 7.51 -2.83
N ILE A 124 -9.78 8.67 -3.38
CA ILE A 124 -9.43 9.84 -2.57
C ILE A 124 -10.72 10.40 -1.97
N ALA A 125 -10.71 10.64 -0.66
CA ALA A 125 -11.87 11.17 0.04
C ALA A 125 -12.29 12.53 -0.55
N GLU A 126 -13.60 12.79 -0.68
CA GLU A 126 -14.14 14.04 -1.25
C GLU A 126 -13.60 15.28 -0.55
N LYS A 127 -13.45 15.23 0.77
CA LYS A 127 -12.88 16.31 1.58
C LYS A 127 -11.42 16.64 1.26
N ALA A 128 -10.69 15.68 0.66
CA ALA A 128 -9.27 15.83 0.32
C ALA A 128 -9.05 16.24 -1.15
N LYS A 129 -10.12 16.29 -1.97
CA LYS A 129 -10.04 16.71 -3.37
C LYS A 129 -9.86 18.23 -3.47
N PRO A 130 -9.09 18.73 -4.44
CA PRO A 130 -9.00 20.16 -4.70
C PRO A 130 -10.37 20.76 -5.00
N ARG A 131 -10.68 21.87 -4.38
CA ARG A 131 -11.91 22.62 -4.63
C ARG A 131 -11.60 24.08 -4.92
N LYS A 132 -12.38 24.68 -5.83
CA LYS A 132 -12.31 26.11 -6.09
C LYS A 132 -13.08 26.87 -5.01
N ILE A 133 -12.49 27.93 -4.51
CA ILE A 133 -13.16 28.86 -3.61
C ILE A 133 -13.54 30.09 -4.44
N THR A 134 -14.83 30.40 -4.47
CA THR A 134 -15.32 31.60 -5.13
C THR A 134 -15.14 32.79 -4.19
N VAL A 135 -14.45 33.81 -4.67
CA VAL A 135 -14.31 35.07 -3.93
C VAL A 135 -15.50 35.96 -4.27
N ALA A 136 -16.31 36.24 -3.28
CA ALA A 136 -17.36 37.22 -3.43
C ALA A 136 -16.76 38.65 -3.36
N GLY A 137 -16.93 39.42 -4.41
CA GLY A 137 -16.59 40.86 -4.39
C GLY A 137 -17.48 41.62 -3.39
N ARG A 138 -16.88 42.47 -2.57
CA ARG A 138 -17.66 43.46 -1.81
C ARG A 138 -18.16 44.49 -2.81
N GLU A 139 -19.45 44.63 -2.94
CA GLU A 139 -20.04 45.80 -3.58
C GLU A 139 -19.70 47.03 -2.73
N HIS A 140 -18.88 47.94 -3.31
CA HIS A 140 -18.75 49.30 -2.75
C HIS A 140 -20.08 50.01 -2.94
N THR A 141 -20.83 50.10 -1.88
CA THR A 141 -21.96 51.04 -1.84
C THR A 141 -21.32 52.43 -1.84
N GLU A 142 -21.35 53.11 -2.97
CA GLU A 142 -21.05 54.55 -3.02
C GLU A 142 -22.06 55.27 -2.14
N GLN A 143 -21.61 55.72 -0.99
CA GLN A 143 -22.38 56.70 -0.21
C GLN A 143 -22.41 58.02 -0.99
N LYS A 144 -23.55 58.28 -1.59
CA LYS A 144 -23.84 59.57 -2.21
C LYS A 144 -23.89 60.58 -1.09
N VAL A 145 -22.82 61.39 -0.95
CA VAL A 145 -22.84 62.56 -0.05
C VAL A 145 -23.76 63.56 -0.67
N ILE A 146 -24.92 63.75 -0.04
CA ILE A 146 -25.84 64.84 -0.38
C ILE A 146 -25.31 66.09 0.37
N THR A 147 -24.61 66.94 -0.35
CA THR A 147 -24.32 68.30 0.09
C THR A 147 -25.59 69.11 -0.15
N GLY A 148 -26.25 69.43 0.93
CA GLY A 148 -27.31 70.39 0.96
C GLY A 148 -26.81 71.80 1.30
#